data_9cc829fd8e9ccdda4f535e17fb5cc5be
#
_entry.id   9cc829fd8e9ccdda4f535e17fb5cc5be
#
_cell.length_a   1.000
_cell.length_b   1.000
_cell.length_c   1.000
_cell.angle_alpha   90.00
_cell.angle_beta   90.00
_cell.angle_gamma   90.00
#
_symmetry.space_group_name_H-M   'P 1'
#
loop_
_entity.id
_entity.type
_entity.pdbx_description
1 polymer ?
#
loop_
_entity_poly.entity_id
_entity_poly.type
_entity_poly.pdbx_seq_one_letter_code
_entity_poly.pdbx_strand_id
1 'polypeptide(L)' 'MSEDPLRAAVDETIAGHAEQVCHWTENRPGAWGHLAAKGILAYKRRLGRPLAEAERRALWAALWESLEAKRSRF' A
#
# COMPACT_ATOMS: atom_id res chain seq x y z
N MET A 1 -7.15 -7.91 -20.56
CA MET A 1 -7.18 -6.70 -19.73
C MET A 1 -5.88 -6.56 -18.96
N SER A 2 -5.24 -5.43 -19.11
CA SER A 2 -3.99 -5.22 -18.38
C SER A 2 -4.33 -4.71 -16.97
N GLU A 3 -3.76 -5.37 -15.98
CA GLU A 3 -3.89 -4.95 -14.60
C GLU A 3 -2.99 -3.76 -14.34
N ASP A 4 -3.52 -2.74 -13.67
CA ASP A 4 -2.70 -1.61 -13.25
C ASP A 4 -1.74 -2.07 -12.14
N PRO A 5 -0.42 -2.09 -12.38
CA PRO A 5 0.51 -2.60 -11.38
C PRO A 5 0.49 -1.80 -10.07
N LEU A 6 0.20 -0.50 -10.13
CA LEU A 6 0.09 0.31 -8.93
C LEU A 6 -1.09 -0.17 -8.08
N ARG A 7 -2.26 -0.30 -8.70
CA ARG A 7 -3.47 -0.75 -7.99
C ARG A 7 -3.29 -2.16 -7.44
N ALA A 8 -2.71 -3.04 -8.26
CA ALA A 8 -2.47 -4.41 -7.86
C ALA A 8 -1.53 -4.48 -6.66
N ALA A 9 -0.49 -3.65 -6.63
CA ALA A 9 0.44 -3.62 -5.52
C ALA A 9 -0.23 -3.15 -4.23
N VAL A 10 -1.09 -2.13 -4.32
CA VAL A 10 -1.84 -1.64 -3.17
C VAL A 10 -2.77 -2.72 -2.64
N ASP A 11 -3.53 -3.36 -3.53
CA ASP A 11 -4.47 -4.39 -3.13
C ASP A 11 -3.77 -5.60 -2.51
N GLU A 12 -2.64 -6.01 -3.08
CA GLU A 12 -1.83 -7.11 -2.54
C GLU A 12 -1.32 -6.77 -1.13
N THR A 13 -0.86 -5.54 -0.94
CA THR A 13 -0.33 -5.11 0.35
C THR A 13 -1.40 -5.15 1.43
N ILE A 14 -2.57 -4.62 1.12
CA ILE A 14 -3.67 -4.58 2.07
C ILE A 14 -4.17 -6.00 2.38
N ALA A 15 -4.35 -6.82 1.35
CA ALA A 15 -4.85 -8.18 1.53
C ALA A 15 -3.87 -9.07 2.29
N GLY A 16 -2.57 -8.87 2.07
CA GLY A 16 -1.53 -9.70 2.67
C GLY A 16 -1.11 -9.28 4.06
N HIS A 17 -1.56 -8.13 4.56
CA HIS A 17 -1.12 -7.58 5.84
C HIS A 17 -2.29 -7.06 6.66
N ALA A 18 -3.33 -7.88 6.78
CA ALA A 18 -4.57 -7.51 7.47
C ALA A 18 -4.33 -7.02 8.90
N GLU A 19 -3.40 -7.65 9.62
CA GLU A 19 -3.07 -7.25 10.98
C GLU A 19 -2.54 -5.82 11.04
N GLN A 20 -1.63 -5.48 10.12
CA GLN A 20 -1.07 -4.13 10.09
C GLN A 20 -2.09 -3.10 9.64
N VAL A 21 -3.00 -3.48 8.73
CA VAL A 21 -4.11 -2.62 8.34
C VAL A 21 -4.98 -2.31 9.56
N CYS A 22 -5.27 -3.33 10.37
CA CYS A 22 -6.02 -3.14 11.60
C CYS A 22 -5.30 -2.20 12.56
N HIS A 23 -3.98 -2.40 12.76
CA HIS A 23 -3.18 -1.52 13.61
C HIS A 23 -3.20 -0.08 13.10
N TRP A 24 -3.16 0.10 11.78
CA TRP A 24 -3.22 1.44 11.19
C TRP A 24 -4.56 2.11 11.50
N THR A 25 -5.68 1.38 11.39
CA THR A 25 -7.00 1.95 11.70
C THR A 25 -7.12 2.31 13.18
N GLU A 26 -6.32 1.66 14.02
CA GLU A 26 -6.27 1.96 15.46
C GLU A 26 -5.24 3.03 15.81
N ASN A 27 -4.62 3.62 14.81
CA ASN A 27 -3.59 4.66 14.96
C ASN A 27 -2.35 4.17 15.72
N ARG A 28 -2.00 2.90 15.57
CA ARG A 28 -0.83 2.36 16.24
C ARG A 28 0.45 2.81 15.53
N PRO A 29 1.50 3.21 16.29
CA PRO A 29 2.77 3.62 15.70
C PRO A 29 3.40 2.48 14.91
N GLY A 30 4.04 2.84 13.80
CA GLY A 30 4.77 1.88 12.97
C GLY A 30 3.94 1.15 11.93
N ALA A 31 2.63 1.14 12.04
CA ALA A 31 1.78 0.43 11.08
C ALA A 31 1.91 1.01 9.67
N TRP A 32 1.88 2.33 9.54
CA TRP A 32 2.05 2.99 8.24
C TRP A 32 3.41 2.65 7.61
N GLY A 33 4.49 2.77 8.40
CA GLY A 33 5.82 2.47 7.90
C GLY A 33 5.93 1.04 7.39
N HIS A 34 5.36 0.09 8.12
CA HIS A 34 5.36 -1.31 7.70
C HIS A 34 4.61 -1.49 6.38
N LEU A 35 3.40 -0.93 6.29
CA LEU A 35 2.57 -1.06 5.09
C LEU A 35 3.23 -0.35 3.90
N ALA A 36 3.77 0.85 4.12
CA ALA A 36 4.44 1.60 3.06
C ALA A 36 5.63 0.82 2.50
N ALA A 37 6.44 0.21 3.35
CA ALA A 37 7.58 -0.57 2.92
C ALA A 37 7.16 -1.81 2.12
N LYS A 38 6.13 -2.50 2.59
CA LYS A 38 5.62 -3.68 1.89
C LYS A 38 4.98 -3.32 0.56
N GLY A 39 4.31 -2.18 0.49
CA GLY A 39 3.72 -1.69 -0.74
C GLY A 39 4.79 -1.39 -1.80
N ILE A 40 5.89 -0.77 -1.37
CA ILE A 40 7.01 -0.50 -2.28
C ILE A 40 7.60 -1.78 -2.83
N LEU A 41 7.79 -2.80 -1.98
CA LEU A 41 8.31 -4.08 -2.43
C LEU A 41 7.37 -4.74 -3.43
N ALA A 42 6.08 -4.72 -3.17
CA ALA A 42 5.09 -5.30 -4.07
C ALA A 42 5.09 -4.61 -5.44
N TYR A 43 5.15 -3.28 -5.45
CA TYR A 43 5.15 -2.50 -6.68
C TYR A 43 6.43 -2.73 -7.47
N LYS A 44 7.58 -2.66 -6.78
CA LYS A 44 8.87 -2.91 -7.39
C LYS A 44 8.92 -4.31 -8.05
N ARG A 45 8.38 -5.30 -7.36
CA ARG A 45 8.35 -6.67 -7.88
C ARG A 45 7.51 -6.77 -9.15
N ARG A 46 6.37 -6.09 -9.18
CA ARG A 46 5.47 -6.11 -10.34
C ARG A 46 6.07 -5.39 -11.53
N LEU A 47 6.81 -4.31 -11.31
CA LEU A 47 7.46 -3.58 -12.39
C LEU A 47 8.77 -4.24 -12.84
N GLY A 48 9.38 -5.05 -11.97
CA GLY A 48 10.63 -5.72 -12.29
C GLY A 48 11.83 -4.78 -12.33
N ARG A 49 11.74 -3.62 -11.67
CA ARG A 49 12.81 -2.64 -11.63
C ARG A 49 12.67 -1.73 -10.40
N PRO A 50 13.73 -1.01 -10.02
CA PRO A 50 13.61 -0.04 -8.92
C PRO A 50 12.59 1.04 -9.25
N LEU A 51 11.95 1.59 -8.23
CA LEU A 51 10.93 2.63 -8.40
C LEU A 51 11.59 4.00 -8.59
N ALA A 52 11.05 4.78 -9.52
CA ALA A 52 11.35 6.20 -9.60
C ALA A 52 10.66 6.90 -8.42
N GLU A 53 11.15 8.08 -8.05
CA GLU A 53 10.58 8.79 -6.91
C GLU A 53 9.10 9.11 -7.10
N ALA A 54 8.71 9.50 -8.32
CA ALA A 54 7.30 9.77 -8.62
C ALA A 54 6.43 8.53 -8.42
N GLU A 55 6.97 7.35 -8.78
CA GLU A 55 6.25 6.10 -8.60
C GLU A 55 6.09 5.76 -7.12
N ARG A 56 7.13 5.99 -6.33
CA ARG A 56 7.08 5.76 -4.89
C ARG A 56 6.01 6.63 -4.24
N ARG A 57 5.96 7.91 -4.61
CA ARG A 57 4.96 8.83 -4.09
C ARG A 57 3.54 8.43 -4.51
N ALA A 58 3.39 8.00 -5.75
CA ALA A 58 2.09 7.57 -6.26
C ALA A 58 1.59 6.34 -5.50
N LEU A 59 2.50 5.40 -5.20
CA LEU A 59 2.14 4.22 -4.41
C LEU A 59 1.68 4.62 -3.01
N TRP A 60 2.44 5.49 -2.35
CA TRP A 60 2.09 5.90 -1.00
C TRP A 60 0.75 6.62 -0.97
N ALA A 61 0.49 7.50 -1.94
CA ALA A 61 -0.79 8.21 -2.02
C ALA A 61 -1.95 7.23 -2.22
N ALA A 62 -1.79 6.29 -3.15
CA ALA A 62 -2.84 5.31 -3.44
C ALA A 62 -3.08 4.39 -2.25
N LEU A 63 -2.02 3.96 -1.56
CA LEU A 63 -2.13 3.12 -0.38
C LEU A 63 -2.85 3.86 0.74
N TRP A 64 -2.46 5.11 0.98
CA TRP A 64 -3.09 5.95 2.00
C TRP A 64 -4.58 6.13 1.74
N GLU A 65 -4.95 6.45 0.48
CA GLU A 65 -6.35 6.62 0.11
C GLU A 65 -7.16 5.35 0.35
N SER A 66 -6.59 4.19 0.02
CA SER A 66 -7.27 2.91 0.23
C SER A 66 -7.48 2.63 1.71
N LEU A 67 -6.48 2.95 2.54
CA LEU A 67 -6.58 2.77 3.98
C LEU A 67 -7.60 3.74 4.60
N GLU A 68 -7.61 4.99 4.13
CA GLU A 68 -8.58 5.98 4.59
C GLU A 68 -10.02 5.57 4.26
N ALA A 69 -10.21 4.99 3.08
CA ALA A 69 -11.53 4.50 2.69
C ALA A 69 -12.01 3.39 3.63
N LYS A 70 -11.10 2.53 4.09
CA LYS A 70 -11.45 1.48 5.05
C LYS A 70 -11.80 2.07 6.42
N ARG A 71 -11.02 3.06 6.85
CA ARG A 71 -11.27 3.72 8.14
C ARG A 71 -12.63 4.41 8.14
N SER A 72 -13.00 5.03 7.03
CA SER A 72 -14.25 5.77 6.93
C SER A 72 -15.49 4.91 7.03
N ARG A 73 -15.33 3.59 6.90
CA ARG A 73 -16.46 2.66 6.99
C ARG A 73 -16.81 2.25 8.42
N PHE A 74 -15.99 2.63 9.36
CA PHE A 74 -16.20 2.22 10.76
C PHE A 74 -16.65 3.37 11.65
#